data_bb44caf8f22ce93ea3031b3e4450a9b3
#
_entry.id   bb44caf8f22ce93ea3031b3e4450a9b3
#
_cell.length_a   1.000
_cell.length_b   1.000
_cell.length_c   1.000
_cell.angle_alpha   90.00
_cell.angle_beta   90.00
_cell.angle_gamma   90.00
#
_symmetry.space_group_name_H-M   'P 1'
#
loop_
_entity.id
_entity.type
_entity.pdbx_description
1 polymer ?
#
loop_
_entity_poly.entity_id
_entity_poly.type
_entity_poly.pdbx_seq_one_letter_code
_entity_poly.pdbx_strand_id
1 'polypeptide(L)'
;MQLEIITPESNLFSGEVVAVQLPGKDGLFQILNNHAPIISALTKGTIKVDLSQPLKNTKKLNKRVQVDASNKVLTIDVDGGVVELTNNKLILLAE
;
A
#
# COMPACT_ATOMS: atom_id res chain seq x y z
N MET A 1 2.73 -4.89 10.28
CA MET A 1 3.00 -5.41 8.92
C MET A 1 3.88 -4.41 8.18
N GLN A 2 4.96 -4.89 7.60
CA GLN A 2 5.84 -4.04 6.80
C GLN A 2 5.30 -3.94 5.38
N LEU A 3 5.21 -2.73 4.85
CA LEU A 3 4.74 -2.49 3.49
C LEU A 3 5.83 -1.82 2.65
N GLU A 4 6.00 -2.30 1.41
CA GLU A 4 6.77 -1.64 0.37
C GLU A 4 5.92 -1.49 -0.87
N ILE A 5 5.87 -0.28 -1.42
CA ILE A 5 5.17 0.00 -2.69
C ILE A 5 6.21 0.45 -3.71
N ILE A 6 6.39 -0.33 -4.77
CA ILE A 6 7.46 -0.13 -5.76
C ILE A 6 6.85 0.01 -7.14
N THR A 7 7.37 0.96 -7.92
CA THR A 7 7.11 1.07 -9.35
C THR A 7 8.42 0.86 -10.12
N PRO A 8 8.36 0.69 -11.46
CA PRO A 8 9.61 0.58 -12.23
C PRO A 8 10.56 1.77 -12.05
N GLU A 9 10.02 2.96 -11.78
CA GLU A 9 10.83 4.18 -11.66
C GLU A 9 11.30 4.46 -10.25
N SER A 10 10.56 4.02 -9.22
CA SER A 10 10.89 4.43 -7.86
C SER A 10 10.19 3.60 -6.80
N ASN A 11 10.68 3.72 -5.58
CA ASN A 11 10.00 3.24 -4.38
C ASN A 11 9.05 4.35 -3.91
N LEU A 12 7.75 4.07 -3.92
CA LEU A 12 6.76 5.07 -3.54
C LEU A 12 6.59 5.19 -2.03
N PHE A 13 6.73 4.07 -1.31
CA PHE A 13 6.53 4.06 0.13
C PHE A 13 7.17 2.83 0.75
N SER A 14 7.68 2.98 1.96
CA SER A 14 8.18 1.89 2.78
C SER A 14 7.93 2.22 4.24
N GLY A 15 7.30 1.33 4.99
CA GLY A 15 7.05 1.57 6.40
C GLY A 15 6.10 0.57 7.04
N GLU A 16 5.85 0.77 8.33
CA GLU A 16 4.96 -0.07 9.13
C GLU A 16 3.51 0.36 8.97
N VAL A 17 2.64 -0.60 8.72
CA VAL A 17 1.22 -0.36 8.48
C VAL A 17 0.38 -1.37 9.27
N VAL A 18 -0.88 -1.04 9.51
CA VAL A 18 -1.82 -1.95 10.19
C VAL A 18 -2.80 -2.59 9.24
N ALA A 19 -3.11 -1.92 8.13
CA ALA A 19 -4.08 -2.42 7.15
C ALA A 19 -3.81 -1.81 5.78
N VAL A 20 -4.07 -2.59 4.71
CA VAL A 20 -3.98 -2.09 3.34
C VAL A 20 -5.22 -2.56 2.58
N GLN A 21 -5.94 -1.62 1.96
CA GLN A 21 -7.08 -1.92 1.10
C GLN A 21 -6.64 -1.84 -0.36
N LEU A 22 -7.00 -2.83 -1.14
CA LEU A 22 -6.47 -3.02 -2.49
C LEU A 22 -7.60 -3.27 -3.51
N PRO A 23 -7.43 -2.77 -4.76
CA PRO A 23 -8.42 -3.02 -5.82
C PRO A 23 -8.15 -4.37 -6.49
N GLY A 24 -8.91 -5.39 -6.12
CA GLY A 24 -8.84 -6.71 -6.75
C GLY A 24 -9.81 -6.84 -7.91
N LYS A 25 -9.69 -7.93 -8.68
CA LYS A 25 -10.57 -8.19 -9.83
C LYS A 25 -12.03 -8.35 -9.43
N ASP A 26 -12.28 -8.89 -8.25
CA ASP A 26 -13.63 -9.14 -7.75
C ASP A 26 -14.09 -8.08 -6.75
N GLY A 27 -13.40 -6.95 -6.72
CA GLY A 27 -13.72 -5.84 -5.83
C GLY A 27 -12.60 -5.55 -4.85
N LEU A 28 -12.85 -4.60 -3.98
CA LEU A 28 -11.89 -4.21 -2.95
C LEU A 28 -11.69 -5.34 -1.94
N PHE A 29 -10.44 -5.55 -1.52
CA PHE A 29 -10.14 -6.45 -0.43
C PHE A 29 -9.13 -5.81 0.51
N GLN A 30 -9.07 -6.29 1.74
CA GLN A 30 -8.21 -5.70 2.77
C GLN A 30 -7.28 -6.75 3.35
N ILE A 31 -6.02 -6.37 3.53
CA ILE A 31 -5.01 -7.20 4.20
C ILE A 31 -4.68 -6.54 5.53
N LEU A 32 -4.89 -7.30 6.61
CA LEU A 32 -4.61 -6.86 7.96
C LEU A 32 -3.31 -7.45 8.47
N ASN A 33 -2.81 -6.89 9.55
CA ASN A 33 -1.63 -7.39 10.23
C ASN A 33 -1.77 -8.91 10.52
N ASN A 34 -0.70 -9.66 10.26
CA ASN A 34 -0.64 -11.12 10.47
C ASN A 34 -1.56 -11.95 9.56
N HIS A 35 -1.98 -11.39 8.42
CA HIS A 35 -2.74 -12.13 7.43
C HIS A 35 -1.91 -13.29 6.86
N ALA A 36 -2.58 -14.38 6.46
CA ALA A 36 -1.92 -15.51 5.83
C ALA A 36 -1.28 -15.10 4.50
N PRO A 37 -0.22 -15.81 4.05
CA PRO A 37 0.44 -15.48 2.78
C PRO A 37 -0.53 -15.44 1.60
N ILE A 38 -0.30 -14.50 0.69
CA ILE A 38 -1.17 -14.29 -0.47
C ILE A 38 -0.36 -13.70 -1.62
N ILE A 39 -0.70 -14.07 -2.85
CA ILE A 39 -0.26 -13.40 -4.07
C ILE A 39 -1.52 -13.09 -4.86
N SER A 40 -1.68 -11.84 -5.29
CA SER A 40 -2.87 -11.42 -6.02
C SER A 40 -2.54 -10.33 -7.04
N ALA A 41 -3.23 -10.39 -8.18
CA ALA A 41 -3.17 -9.32 -9.17
C ALA A 41 -4.13 -8.20 -8.76
N LEU A 42 -3.77 -6.98 -9.08
CA LEU A 42 -4.57 -5.79 -8.81
C LEU A 42 -5.09 -5.19 -10.12
N THR A 43 -6.25 -4.57 -10.06
CA THR A 43 -6.81 -3.81 -11.17
C THR A 43 -6.57 -2.33 -10.97
N LYS A 44 -6.98 -1.52 -11.93
CA LYS A 44 -6.97 -0.06 -11.78
C LYS A 44 -7.85 0.35 -10.59
N GLY A 45 -7.33 1.21 -9.74
CA GLY A 45 -8.05 1.70 -8.58
C GLY A 45 -7.16 2.41 -7.59
N THR A 46 -7.65 2.56 -6.37
CA THR A 46 -6.97 3.28 -5.31
C THR A 46 -6.56 2.32 -4.20
N ILE A 47 -5.29 2.38 -3.82
CA ILE A 47 -4.76 1.68 -2.66
C ILE A 47 -4.91 2.60 -1.45
N LYS A 48 -5.47 2.08 -0.36
CA LYS A 48 -5.60 2.81 0.89
C LYS A 48 -4.78 2.12 1.97
N VAL A 49 -3.91 2.88 2.63
CA VAL A 49 -2.97 2.36 3.63
C VAL A 49 -3.24 3.02 4.98
N ASP A 50 -3.47 2.20 6.00
CA ASP A 50 -3.57 2.68 7.38
C ASP A 50 -2.22 2.47 8.08
N LEU A 51 -1.56 3.57 8.41
CA LEU A 51 -0.23 3.55 9.03
C LEU A 51 -0.30 3.19 10.50
N SER A 52 0.75 2.51 11.01
CA SER A 52 0.87 2.21 12.44
C SER A 52 1.07 3.49 13.26
N GLN A 53 1.80 4.46 12.70
CA GLN A 53 2.11 5.74 13.33
C GLN A 53 1.91 6.86 12.31
N PRO A 54 1.49 8.05 12.74
CA PRO A 54 1.40 9.18 11.82
C PRO A 54 2.77 9.50 11.21
N LEU A 55 2.78 9.94 9.95
CA LEU A 55 4.01 10.36 9.29
C LEU A 55 4.53 11.63 9.93
N LYS A 56 5.84 11.66 10.23
CA LYS A 56 6.49 12.84 10.82
C LYS A 56 6.88 13.87 9.77
N ASN A 57 7.16 13.44 8.55
CA ASN A 57 7.59 14.32 7.47
C ASN A 57 6.95 13.91 6.15
N THR A 58 5.97 14.70 5.71
CA THR A 58 5.24 14.45 4.47
C THR A 58 5.93 15.03 3.24
N LYS A 59 6.95 15.88 3.42
CA LYS A 59 7.63 16.55 2.31
C LYS A 59 8.45 15.59 1.44
N LYS A 60 8.82 14.44 1.98
CA LYS A 60 9.63 13.44 1.28
C LYS A 60 8.78 12.39 0.56
N LEU A 61 7.46 12.48 0.65
CA LEU A 61 6.58 11.55 -0.04
C LEU A 61 6.63 11.74 -1.55
N ASN A 62 6.54 10.63 -2.29
CA ASN A 62 6.39 10.68 -3.73
C ASN A 62 5.11 11.43 -4.10
N LYS A 63 5.11 12.13 -5.24
CA LYS A 63 3.96 12.93 -5.69
C LYS A 63 2.69 12.11 -5.87
N ARG A 64 2.82 10.80 -6.14
CA ARG A 64 1.67 9.91 -6.32
C ARG A 64 0.98 9.55 -5.00
N VAL A 65 1.65 9.77 -3.87
CA VAL A 65 1.14 9.41 -2.56
C VAL A 65 0.42 10.60 -1.96
N GLN A 66 -0.86 10.43 -1.61
CA GLN A 66 -1.63 11.43 -0.89
C GLN A 66 -1.78 11.00 0.55
N VAL A 67 -1.85 11.98 1.45
CA VAL A 67 -1.97 11.72 2.88
C VAL A 67 -3.12 12.54 3.45
N ASP A 68 -3.87 11.96 4.39
CA ASP A 68 -4.97 12.67 5.02
C ASP A 68 -4.48 13.68 6.08
N ALA A 69 -5.42 14.45 6.65
CA ALA A 69 -5.10 15.49 7.61
C ALA A 69 -4.45 14.95 8.88
N SER A 70 -4.69 13.70 9.25
CA SER A 70 -4.09 13.08 10.43
C SER A 70 -2.68 12.55 10.17
N ASN A 71 -2.21 12.56 8.91
CA ASN A 71 -0.96 11.96 8.47
C ASN A 71 -0.88 10.45 8.75
N LYS A 72 -2.02 9.78 8.83
CA LYS A 72 -2.10 8.38 9.20
C LYS A 72 -2.68 7.48 8.12
N VAL A 73 -3.34 8.05 7.12
CA VAL A 73 -3.93 7.30 6.01
C VAL A 73 -3.31 7.77 4.70
N LEU A 74 -2.76 6.83 3.93
CA LEU A 74 -2.21 7.13 2.60
C LEU A 74 -3.14 6.58 1.53
N THR A 75 -3.24 7.29 0.41
CA THR A 75 -3.92 6.80 -0.78
C THR A 75 -3.02 6.94 -1.99
N ILE A 76 -3.06 5.94 -2.88
CA ILE A 76 -2.26 5.92 -4.09
C ILE A 76 -3.10 5.34 -5.21
N ASP A 77 -3.24 6.08 -6.30
CA ASP A 77 -3.93 5.58 -7.49
C ASP A 77 -2.97 4.75 -8.33
N VAL A 78 -3.42 3.59 -8.76
CA VAL A 78 -2.62 2.67 -9.59
C VAL A 78 -3.44 2.21 -10.80
N ASP A 79 -2.73 1.80 -11.85
CA ASP A 79 -3.36 1.26 -13.06
C ASP A 79 -3.41 -0.26 -13.05
N GLY A 80 -2.93 -0.86 -11.99
CA GLY A 80 -2.84 -2.29 -11.81
C GLY A 80 -1.61 -2.65 -11.00
N GLY A 81 -1.31 -3.93 -10.89
CA GLY A 81 -0.12 -4.37 -10.17
C GLY A 81 -0.26 -5.77 -9.63
N VAL A 82 0.68 -6.13 -8.76
CA VAL A 82 0.71 -7.42 -8.08
C VAL A 82 1.08 -7.18 -6.63
N VAL A 83 0.41 -7.88 -5.73
CA VAL A 83 0.72 -7.83 -4.31
C VAL A 83 1.13 -9.22 -3.82
N GLU A 84 2.17 -9.26 -2.98
CA GLU A 84 2.64 -10.48 -2.35
C GLU A 84 2.82 -10.24 -0.85
N LEU A 85 2.23 -11.12 -0.04
CA LEU A 85 2.40 -11.11 1.41
C LEU A 85 3.06 -12.40 1.86
N THR A 86 4.18 -12.25 2.57
CA THR A 86 4.92 -13.38 3.16
C THR A 86 5.53 -12.91 4.48
N ASN A 87 5.33 -13.69 5.55
CA ASN A 87 5.92 -13.39 6.86
C ASN A 87 5.64 -11.97 7.34
N ASN A 88 4.39 -11.54 7.20
CA ASN A 88 3.94 -10.20 7.61
C ASN A 88 4.66 -9.06 6.88
N LYS A 89 5.19 -9.33 5.69
CA LYS A 89 5.81 -8.36 4.81
C LYS A 89 5.04 -8.31 3.49
N LEU A 90 4.49 -7.14 3.19
CA LEU A 90 3.67 -6.90 1.99
C LEU A 90 4.48 -6.11 0.97
N ILE A 91 4.66 -6.70 -0.20
CA ILE A 91 5.34 -6.05 -1.32
C ILE A 91 4.31 -5.81 -2.42
N LEU A 92 4.22 -4.59 -2.86
CA LEU A 92 3.25 -4.14 -3.85
C LEU A 92 4.01 -3.59 -5.05
N LEU A 93 3.92 -4.29 -6.19
CA LEU A 93 4.50 -3.85 -7.45
C LEU A 93 3.41 -3.15 -8.23
N ALA A 94 3.46 -1.83 -8.31
CA ALA A 94 2.41 -0.99 -8.88
C ALA A 94 2.76 -0.52 -10.29
N GLU A 95 1.71 -0.34 -11.07
CA GLU A 95 1.83 0.26 -12.41
C GLU A 95 1.34 1.70 -12.40
#